data_e0b64de879a5dd687441f755e918c193
#
_entry.id   e0b64de879a5dd687441f755e918c193
#
_cell.length_a   1.000
_cell.length_b   1.000
_cell.length_c   1.000
_cell.angle_alpha   90.00
_cell.angle_beta   90.00
_cell.angle_gamma   90.00
#
_symmetry.space_group_name_H-M   'P 1'
#
loop_
_entity.id
_entity.type
_entity.pdbx_description
1 polymer ?
#
loop_
_entity_poly.entity_id
_entity_poly.type
_entity_poly.pdbx_seq_one_letter_code
_entity_poly.pdbx_strand_id
1 'polypeptide(L)' 'MITKDMTIREVIMAKQEAAEVLMAHGMGCVGCPSAQMETLEEAAAVHGMDLNHLLAALNK' A
#
# COMPACT_ATOMS: atom_id res chain seq x y z
N MET A 1 1.71 9.90 9.35
CA MET A 1 0.45 9.47 8.71
C MET A 1 0.70 8.97 7.30
N ILE A 2 0.11 7.85 6.96
CA ILE A 2 0.24 7.28 5.61
C ILE A 2 -0.67 8.05 4.65
N THR A 3 -0.12 8.48 3.51
CA THR A 3 -0.87 9.22 2.50
C THR A 3 -0.82 8.49 1.15
N LYS A 4 -1.73 8.87 0.27
CA LYS A 4 -1.84 8.23 -1.05
C LYS A 4 -0.61 8.47 -1.94
N ASP A 5 0.17 9.50 -1.65
CA ASP A 5 1.35 9.86 -2.45
C ASP A 5 2.61 9.11 -2.03
N MET A 6 2.56 8.39 -0.93
CA MET A 6 3.69 7.58 -0.48
C MET A 6 3.80 6.31 -1.34
N THR A 7 5.05 5.93 -1.64
CA THR A 7 5.27 4.68 -2.35
C THR A 7 5.05 3.51 -1.41
N ILE A 8 4.82 2.33 -1.99
CA ILE A 8 4.67 1.10 -1.21
C ILE A 8 5.88 0.89 -0.30
N ARG A 9 7.07 1.13 -0.83
CA ARG A 9 8.29 1.00 -0.02
C ARG A 9 8.29 1.93 1.18
N GLU A 10 7.91 3.19 0.96
CA GLU A 10 7.85 4.17 2.05
C GLU A 10 6.83 3.78 3.12
N VAL A 11 5.69 3.26 2.69
CA VAL A 11 4.64 2.81 3.59
C VAL A 11 5.13 1.65 4.46
N ILE A 12 5.76 0.66 3.85
CA ILE A 12 6.28 -0.51 4.56
C ILE A 12 7.37 -0.11 5.54
N MET A 13 8.24 0.83 5.14
CA MET A 13 9.30 1.31 6.01
C MET A 13 8.78 2.11 7.19
N ALA A 14 7.67 2.84 6.98
CA ALA A 14 7.05 3.62 8.05
C ALA A 14 6.29 2.73 9.03
N LYS A 15 5.74 1.60 8.54
CA LYS A 15 4.89 0.74 9.36
C LYS A 15 5.05 -0.70 8.88
N GLN A 16 5.64 -1.55 9.73
CA GLN A 16 5.94 -2.94 9.35
C GLN A 16 4.70 -3.75 8.99
N GLU A 17 3.60 -3.53 9.69
CA GLU A 17 2.36 -4.27 9.43
C GLU A 17 1.72 -3.90 8.09
N ALA A 18 2.20 -2.83 7.45
CA ALA A 18 1.62 -2.37 6.19
C ALA A 18 1.65 -3.45 5.10
N ALA A 19 2.69 -4.28 5.07
CA ALA A 19 2.78 -5.36 4.09
C ALA A 19 1.59 -6.32 4.21
N GLU A 20 1.25 -6.70 5.44
CA GLU A 20 0.11 -7.59 5.69
C GLU A 20 -1.21 -6.92 5.31
N VAL A 21 -1.36 -5.65 5.64
CA VAL A 21 -2.56 -4.89 5.32
C VAL A 21 -2.74 -4.82 3.80
N LEU A 22 -1.67 -4.49 3.08
CA LEU A 22 -1.71 -4.41 1.62
C LEU A 22 -2.10 -5.74 0.99
N MET A 23 -1.52 -6.84 1.47
CA MET A 23 -1.86 -8.17 0.95
C MET A 23 -3.30 -8.54 1.25
N ALA A 24 -3.80 -8.19 2.43
CA ALA A 24 -5.19 -8.46 2.81
C ALA A 24 -6.17 -7.68 1.94
N HIS A 25 -5.76 -6.54 1.39
CA HIS A 25 -6.60 -5.72 0.53
C HIS A 25 -6.46 -6.04 -0.96
N GLY A 26 -5.70 -7.07 -1.30
CA GLY A 26 -5.62 -7.55 -2.68
C GLY A 26 -4.29 -7.37 -3.39
N MET A 27 -3.30 -6.80 -2.72
CA MET A 27 -1.97 -6.65 -3.32
C MET A 27 -1.17 -7.94 -3.13
N GLY A 28 -0.97 -8.68 -4.21
CA GLY A 28 -0.39 -10.01 -4.14
C GLY A 28 1.11 -10.06 -3.88
N CYS A 29 1.84 -9.00 -4.24
CA CYS A 29 3.30 -9.02 -4.12
C CYS A 29 3.82 -7.64 -3.68
N VAL A 30 4.09 -7.49 -2.40
CA VAL A 30 4.60 -6.22 -1.86
C VAL A 30 6.13 -6.18 -1.79
N GLY A 31 6.79 -7.31 -2.07
CA GLY A 31 8.24 -7.40 -2.04
C GLY A 31 8.93 -7.15 -3.37
N CYS A 32 8.19 -7.07 -4.47
CA CYS A 32 8.77 -6.84 -5.79
C CYS A 32 9.23 -5.38 -5.93
N PRO A 33 10.45 -5.15 -6.45
CA PRO A 33 10.94 -3.77 -6.61
C PRO A 33 10.01 -2.87 -7.40
N SER A 34 9.40 -3.36 -8.48
CA SER A 34 8.50 -2.55 -9.28
C SER A 34 7.23 -2.19 -8.51
N ALA A 35 6.70 -3.11 -7.72
CA ALA A 35 5.53 -2.83 -6.90
C ALA A 35 5.84 -1.81 -5.80
N GLN A 36 7.04 -1.89 -5.24
CA GLN A 36 7.46 -0.99 -4.17
C GLN A 36 7.64 0.46 -4.63
N MET A 37 7.81 0.66 -5.92
CA MET A 37 7.96 2.00 -6.49
C MET A 37 6.63 2.68 -6.80
N GLU A 38 5.53 1.92 -6.80
CA GLU A 38 4.19 2.49 -7.01
C GLU A 38 3.75 3.28 -5.77
N THR A 39 3.03 4.39 -6.01
CA THR A 39 2.36 5.07 -4.89
C THR A 39 1.14 4.26 -4.48
N LEU A 40 0.61 4.55 -3.28
CA LEU A 40 -0.62 3.88 -2.84
C LEU A 40 -1.77 4.12 -3.81
N GLU A 41 -1.86 5.34 -4.35
CA GLU A 41 -2.90 5.67 -5.33
C GLU A 41 -2.76 4.82 -6.58
N GLU A 42 -1.54 4.70 -7.10
CA GLU A 42 -1.26 3.88 -8.28
C GLU A 42 -1.54 2.41 -8.01
N ALA A 43 -1.08 1.91 -6.88
CA ALA A 43 -1.29 0.52 -6.50
C ALA A 43 -2.78 0.20 -6.36
N ALA A 44 -3.54 1.10 -5.75
CA ALA A 44 -4.97 0.91 -5.61
C ALA A 44 -5.66 0.81 -6.98
N ALA A 45 -5.25 1.66 -7.93
CA ALA A 45 -5.81 1.64 -9.27
C ALA A 45 -5.45 0.35 -10.03
N VAL A 46 -4.18 -0.06 -9.93
CA VAL A 46 -3.69 -1.23 -10.65
C VAL A 46 -4.28 -2.53 -10.09
N HIS A 47 -4.39 -2.63 -8.78
CA HIS A 47 -4.82 -3.86 -8.12
C HIS A 47 -6.30 -3.87 -7.74
N GLY A 48 -7.05 -2.84 -8.13
CA GLY A 48 -8.48 -2.77 -7.87
C GLY A 48 -8.85 -2.60 -6.40
N MET A 49 -8.00 -1.93 -5.62
CA MET A 49 -8.24 -1.69 -4.22
C MET A 49 -8.98 -0.38 -3.99
N ASP A 50 -9.77 -0.31 -2.91
CA ASP A 50 -10.41 0.93 -2.50
C ASP A 50 -9.38 1.76 -1.73
N LEU A 51 -8.94 2.86 -2.32
CA LEU A 51 -7.89 3.70 -1.74
C LEU A 51 -8.27 4.25 -0.36
N ASN A 52 -9.49 4.75 -0.21
CA ASN A 52 -9.92 5.32 1.06
C ASN A 52 -9.96 4.26 2.16
N HIS A 53 -10.45 3.09 1.83
CA HIS A 53 -10.50 1.97 2.77
C HIS A 53 -9.10 1.52 3.15
N LEU A 54 -8.21 1.45 2.18
CA LEU A 54 -6.81 1.07 2.39
C LEU A 54 -6.11 2.08 3.30
N LEU A 55 -6.26 3.37 3.04
CA LEU A 55 -5.67 4.41 3.88
C LEU A 55 -6.18 4.35 5.31
N ALA A 56 -7.48 4.12 5.48
CA ALA A 56 -8.06 3.99 6.82
C ALA A 56 -7.44 2.80 7.57
N ALA A 57 -7.25 1.68 6.89
CA ALA A 57 -6.64 0.50 7.50
C ALA A 57 -5.17 0.74 7.85
N LEU A 58 -4.44 1.44 6.98
CA LEU A 58 -3.02 1.71 7.20
C LEU A 58 -2.78 2.74 8.32
N ASN A 59 -3.71 3.64 8.54
CA ASN A 59 -3.59 4.68 9.56
C ASN A 59 -4.28 4.32 10.89
N LYS A 60 -4.68 3.11 11.02
CA LYS A 60 -5.40 2.64 12.19
C LYS A 60 -4.54 2.57 13.45
#